data_22c51962e74e233f346b009f2977033c
#
_entry.id   22c51962e74e233f346b009f2977033c
#
_cell.length_a   1.000
_cell.length_b   1.000
_cell.length_c   1.000
_cell.angle_alpha   90.00
_cell.angle_beta   90.00
_cell.angle_gamma   90.00
#
_symmetry.space_group_name_H-M   'P 1'
#
loop_
_entity.id
_entity.type
_entity.pdbx_description
1 polymer ?
#
loop_
_entity_poly.entity_id
_entity_poly.type
_entity_poly.pdbx_seq_one_letter_code
_entity_poly.pdbx_strand_id
1 'polypeptide(L)'
;RSIESIKAEVERLAASGVKEIVLIAQDTTSYGIDLNNGKPLLTELLKELTKVEGIEWIRMLYLYPTFFSDELLDIIVNEPKLCKYVDIPLQHVNNDILKQMNRRDSREDIERLLKKIRNAPTHVTLRTSIIVGFPGETDEQFQELCEFVKDIKFDNMGVFTYSQEEGTIAGAREDQVPEEVKEERYHTLMSIQAAISEENNRDLEGTVDYAMV
;
A
#
# COMPACT_ATOMS: atom_id res chain seq x y z
N ARG A 1 12.25 -0.58 -17.52
CA ARG A 1 12.47 0.73 -18.20
C ARG A 1 13.53 1.51 -17.45
N SER A 2 14.40 2.24 -18.15
CA SER A 2 15.40 3.11 -17.51
C SER A 2 14.77 4.41 -16.95
N ILE A 3 15.47 5.05 -16.01
CA ILE A 3 15.08 6.35 -15.42
C ILE A 3 14.89 7.39 -16.54
N GLU A 4 15.82 7.47 -17.50
CA GLU A 4 15.77 8.43 -18.61
C GLU A 4 14.52 8.23 -19.46
N SER A 5 14.15 6.97 -19.74
CA SER A 5 12.96 6.65 -20.52
C SER A 5 11.67 7.07 -19.81
N ILE A 6 11.59 6.90 -18.49
CA ILE A 6 10.43 7.31 -17.69
C ILE A 6 10.39 8.83 -17.59
N LYS A 7 11.53 9.48 -17.30
CA LYS A 7 11.63 10.93 -17.20
C LYS A 7 11.20 11.61 -18.51
N ALA A 8 11.69 11.14 -19.66
CA ALA A 8 11.29 11.68 -20.96
C ALA A 8 9.78 11.54 -21.25
N GLU A 9 9.14 10.48 -20.75
CA GLU A 9 7.69 10.35 -20.83
C GLU A 9 6.98 11.38 -19.95
N VAL A 10 7.42 11.54 -18.70
CA VAL A 10 6.86 12.50 -17.75
C VAL A 10 7.03 13.95 -18.27
N GLU A 11 8.17 14.29 -18.88
CA GLU A 11 8.39 15.59 -19.52
C GLU A 11 7.39 15.85 -20.66
N ARG A 12 7.09 14.84 -21.50
CA ARG A 12 6.07 14.97 -22.54
C ARG A 12 4.67 15.15 -21.96
N LEU A 13 4.33 14.42 -20.88
CA LEU A 13 3.05 14.57 -20.19
C LEU A 13 2.92 15.97 -19.57
N ALA A 14 3.96 16.46 -18.91
CA ALA A 14 4.00 17.80 -18.35
C ALA A 14 3.80 18.87 -19.43
N ALA A 15 4.48 18.74 -20.58
CA ALA A 15 4.31 19.64 -21.73
C ALA A 15 2.89 19.64 -22.31
N SER A 16 2.13 18.55 -22.14
CA SER A 16 0.71 18.46 -22.52
C SER A 16 -0.25 18.98 -21.45
N GLY A 17 0.25 19.47 -20.31
CA GLY A 17 -0.55 20.07 -19.23
C GLY A 17 -0.90 19.12 -18.09
N VAL A 18 -0.39 17.87 -18.07
CA VAL A 18 -0.58 16.94 -16.95
C VAL A 18 0.09 17.49 -15.71
N LYS A 19 -0.61 17.46 -14.57
CA LYS A 19 -0.17 18.00 -13.29
C LYS A 19 0.17 16.92 -12.26
N GLU A 20 -0.51 15.79 -12.29
CA GLU A 20 -0.22 14.63 -11.41
C GLU A 20 0.16 13.43 -12.26
N ILE A 21 1.18 12.69 -11.81
CA ILE A 21 1.52 11.37 -12.32
C ILE A 21 1.39 10.33 -11.22
N VAL A 22 0.95 9.14 -11.60
CA VAL A 22 0.85 7.99 -10.72
C VAL A 22 1.80 6.91 -11.21
N LEU A 23 2.79 6.55 -10.39
CA LEU A 23 3.71 5.46 -10.66
C LEU A 23 3.08 4.14 -10.22
N ILE A 24 2.95 3.21 -11.15
CA ILE A 24 2.28 1.93 -10.94
C ILE A 24 3.15 0.79 -11.50
N ALA A 25 3.34 -0.24 -10.68
CA ALA A 25 3.88 -1.55 -11.06
C ALA A 25 3.21 -2.63 -10.20
N GLN A 26 3.53 -3.91 -10.42
CA GLN A 26 3.10 -4.97 -9.49
C GLN A 26 3.76 -4.83 -8.11
N ASP A 27 4.99 -4.34 -8.09
CA ASP A 27 5.74 -3.93 -6.91
C ASP A 27 6.59 -2.72 -7.32
N THR A 28 6.11 -1.53 -6.96
CA THR A 28 6.77 -0.28 -7.31
C THR A 28 8.07 -0.08 -6.53
N THR A 29 8.15 -0.63 -5.30
CA THR A 29 9.37 -0.54 -4.47
C THR A 29 10.55 -1.31 -5.07
N SER A 30 10.29 -2.35 -5.86
CA SER A 30 11.32 -3.15 -6.52
C SER A 30 11.82 -2.55 -7.84
N TYR A 31 11.37 -1.36 -8.24
CA TYR A 31 11.79 -0.74 -9.49
C TYR A 31 13.31 -0.71 -9.63
N GLY A 32 13.80 -1.21 -10.77
CA GLY A 32 15.21 -1.14 -11.16
C GLY A 32 16.12 -2.22 -10.56
N ILE A 33 15.60 -3.20 -9.81
CA ILE A 33 16.42 -4.30 -9.27
C ILE A 33 17.12 -5.11 -10.37
N ASP A 34 16.49 -5.22 -11.52
CA ASP A 34 17.04 -5.87 -12.73
C ASP A 34 18.12 -5.04 -13.42
N LEU A 35 18.10 -3.72 -13.20
CA LEU A 35 19.03 -2.75 -13.80
C LEU A 35 20.23 -2.44 -12.89
N ASN A 36 20.16 -2.72 -11.59
CA ASN A 36 21.10 -2.27 -10.57
C ASN A 36 21.57 -3.40 -9.64
N ASN A 37 21.95 -4.54 -10.19
CA ASN A 37 22.50 -5.66 -9.42
C ASN A 37 21.65 -6.07 -8.20
N GLY A 38 20.34 -6.11 -8.34
CA GLY A 38 19.41 -6.50 -7.29
C GLY A 38 19.08 -5.40 -6.27
N LYS A 39 19.50 -4.14 -6.49
CA LYS A 39 19.15 -3.01 -5.62
C LYS A 39 18.08 -2.15 -6.28
N PRO A 40 17.03 -1.73 -5.53
CA PRO A 40 16.01 -0.83 -6.06
C PRO A 40 16.60 0.52 -6.50
N LEU A 41 15.97 1.12 -7.49
CA LEU A 41 16.28 2.46 -8.02
C LEU A 41 15.09 3.43 -7.88
N LEU A 42 14.08 3.09 -7.07
CA LEU A 42 12.90 3.93 -6.94
C LEU A 42 13.23 5.32 -6.40
N THR A 43 14.09 5.42 -5.39
CA THR A 43 14.46 6.70 -4.79
C THR A 43 15.19 7.59 -5.79
N GLU A 44 16.09 7.03 -6.60
CA GLU A 44 16.79 7.73 -7.68
C GLU A 44 15.81 8.19 -8.77
N LEU A 45 14.87 7.34 -9.16
CA LEU A 45 13.81 7.70 -10.09
C LEU A 45 13.02 8.90 -9.57
N LEU A 46 12.55 8.85 -8.32
CA LEU A 46 11.79 9.94 -7.72
C LEU A 46 12.58 11.25 -7.71
N LYS A 47 13.86 11.22 -7.33
CA LYS A 47 14.75 12.40 -7.37
C LYS A 47 14.86 13.02 -8.77
N GLU A 48 14.81 12.21 -9.82
CA GLU A 48 14.82 12.73 -11.20
C GLU A 48 13.46 13.25 -11.66
N LEU A 49 12.37 12.59 -11.26
CA LEU A 49 11.03 13.01 -11.62
C LEU A 49 10.59 14.31 -10.92
N THR A 50 11.02 14.54 -9.69
CA THR A 50 10.72 15.79 -8.97
C THR A 50 11.33 17.02 -9.60
N LYS A 51 12.39 16.86 -10.42
CA LYS A 51 13.01 17.96 -11.19
C LYS A 51 12.20 18.37 -12.44
N VAL A 52 11.22 17.56 -12.86
CA VAL A 52 10.42 17.87 -14.04
C VAL A 52 9.50 19.06 -13.75
N GLU A 53 9.65 20.12 -14.54
CA GLU A 53 8.80 21.30 -14.46
C GLU A 53 7.38 20.99 -14.98
N GLY A 54 6.37 21.61 -14.38
CA GLY A 54 4.96 21.43 -14.78
C GLY A 54 4.24 20.28 -14.09
N ILE A 55 4.95 19.29 -13.50
CA ILE A 55 4.38 18.29 -12.61
C ILE A 55 4.33 18.87 -11.20
N GLU A 56 3.15 18.80 -10.60
CA GLU A 56 2.88 19.28 -9.22
C GLU A 56 2.87 18.12 -8.23
N TRP A 57 2.29 16.95 -8.61
CA TRP A 57 2.16 15.80 -7.75
C TRP A 57 2.66 14.50 -8.40
N ILE A 58 3.35 13.70 -7.59
CA ILE A 58 3.80 12.35 -7.92
C ILE A 58 3.25 11.42 -6.84
N ARG A 59 2.44 10.46 -7.26
CA ARG A 59 1.85 9.43 -6.39
C ARG A 59 2.41 8.06 -6.75
N MET A 60 2.55 7.21 -5.75
CA MET A 60 2.98 5.82 -5.93
C MET A 60 1.89 4.89 -5.43
N LEU A 61 1.64 3.80 -6.17
CA LEU A 61 0.77 2.71 -5.77
C LEU A 61 1.55 1.39 -5.72
N TYR A 62 1.02 0.42 -4.98
CA TYR A 62 1.57 -0.94 -4.84
C TYR A 62 3.01 -0.96 -4.34
N LEU A 63 3.22 -0.38 -3.17
CA LEU A 63 4.47 -0.45 -2.44
C LEU A 63 4.50 -1.73 -1.58
N TYR A 64 5.68 -2.33 -1.44
CA TYR A 64 5.88 -3.54 -0.63
C TYR A 64 6.85 -3.28 0.52
N PRO A 65 6.62 -3.86 1.72
CA PRO A 65 7.49 -3.65 2.87
C PRO A 65 8.95 -4.05 2.61
N THR A 66 9.18 -5.16 1.89
CA THR A 66 10.51 -5.76 1.66
C THR A 66 11.56 -4.76 1.15
N PHE A 67 11.19 -3.85 0.26
CA PHE A 67 12.11 -2.86 -0.32
C PHE A 67 11.80 -1.42 0.10
N PHE A 68 10.95 -1.24 1.09
CA PHE A 68 10.61 0.09 1.61
C PHE A 68 11.74 0.59 2.54
N SER A 69 12.66 1.36 1.99
CA SER A 69 13.82 1.87 2.72
C SER A 69 13.51 3.13 3.54
N ASP A 70 14.39 3.42 4.52
CA ASP A 70 14.31 4.67 5.28
C ASP A 70 14.51 5.88 4.36
N GLU A 71 15.36 5.78 3.33
CA GLU A 71 15.57 6.83 2.34
C GLU A 71 14.31 7.09 1.50
N LEU A 72 13.54 6.03 1.16
CA LEU A 72 12.25 6.18 0.48
C LEU A 72 11.24 6.92 1.37
N LEU A 73 11.17 6.59 2.66
CA LEU A 73 10.30 7.32 3.59
C LEU A 73 10.72 8.78 3.70
N ASP A 74 12.02 9.03 3.83
CA ASP A 74 12.57 10.39 3.97
C ASP A 74 12.22 11.28 2.77
N ILE A 75 12.37 10.77 1.54
CA ILE A 75 12.00 11.54 0.35
C ILE A 75 10.47 11.73 0.24
N ILE A 76 9.65 10.74 0.61
CA ILE A 76 8.18 10.89 0.64
C ILE A 76 7.79 12.02 1.58
N VAL A 77 8.41 12.08 2.76
CA VAL A 77 8.09 13.06 3.80
C VAL A 77 8.55 14.47 3.43
N ASN A 78 9.75 14.62 2.87
CA ASN A 78 10.40 15.92 2.71
C ASN A 78 10.21 16.54 1.33
N GLU A 79 9.94 15.76 0.28
CA GLU A 79 9.79 16.29 -1.09
C GLU A 79 8.36 16.82 -1.33
N PRO A 80 8.17 18.13 -1.59
CA PRO A 80 6.84 18.72 -1.74
C PRO A 80 5.99 18.13 -2.87
N LYS A 81 6.61 17.72 -3.98
CA LYS A 81 5.91 17.13 -5.12
C LYS A 81 5.45 15.69 -4.87
N LEU A 82 6.02 14.99 -3.88
CA LEU A 82 5.56 13.64 -3.53
C LEU A 82 4.33 13.71 -2.66
N CYS A 83 3.25 13.04 -3.10
CA CYS A 83 2.06 12.87 -2.28
C CYS A 83 2.44 12.15 -0.98
N LYS A 84 2.00 12.70 0.16
CA LYS A 84 2.16 12.07 1.48
C LYS A 84 1.18 10.89 1.61
N TYR A 85 1.35 9.92 0.74
CA TYR A 85 0.44 8.81 0.53
C TYR A 85 1.24 7.54 0.24
N VAL A 86 0.97 6.51 1.00
CA VAL A 86 1.64 5.20 0.91
C VAL A 86 0.57 4.11 0.78
N ASP A 87 0.58 3.41 -0.34
CA ASP A 87 -0.30 2.28 -0.63
C ASP A 87 0.49 0.98 -0.52
N ILE A 88 0.24 0.23 0.56
CA ILE A 88 0.90 -1.05 0.86
C ILE A 88 -0.17 -2.15 0.96
N PRO A 89 -0.42 -2.95 -0.08
CA PRO A 89 -1.32 -4.09 -0.03
C PRO A 89 -0.76 -5.20 0.85
N LEU A 90 -1.12 -5.24 2.13
CA LEU A 90 -0.63 -6.24 3.09
C LEU A 90 -1.21 -7.62 2.85
N GLN A 91 -2.46 -7.69 2.40
CA GLN A 91 -3.28 -8.88 2.19
C GLN A 91 -3.73 -9.55 3.48
N HIS A 92 -2.87 -9.78 4.45
CA HIS A 92 -3.13 -10.29 5.79
C HIS A 92 -2.03 -9.85 6.77
N VAL A 93 -2.13 -10.23 8.06
CA VAL A 93 -1.11 -9.91 9.09
C VAL A 93 -0.64 -11.13 9.87
N ASN A 94 -1.39 -12.23 9.87
CA ASN A 94 -0.98 -13.47 10.51
C ASN A 94 0.15 -14.13 9.71
N ASN A 95 1.25 -14.48 10.36
CA ASN A 95 2.46 -15.02 9.72
C ASN A 95 2.22 -16.32 8.94
N ASP A 96 1.32 -17.21 9.43
CA ASP A 96 1.02 -18.45 8.74
C ASP A 96 0.23 -18.21 7.46
N ILE A 97 -0.74 -17.30 7.49
CA ILE A 97 -1.51 -16.91 6.31
C ILE A 97 -0.61 -16.17 5.29
N LEU A 98 0.20 -15.22 5.74
CA LEU A 98 1.17 -14.53 4.87
C LEU A 98 2.10 -15.51 4.15
N LYS A 99 2.62 -16.50 4.87
CA LYS A 99 3.45 -17.55 4.29
C LYS A 99 2.70 -18.41 3.26
N GLN A 100 1.44 -18.75 3.53
CA GLN A 100 0.59 -19.50 2.61
C GLN A 100 0.21 -18.67 1.36
N MET A 101 0.10 -17.35 1.50
CA MET A 101 -0.05 -16.41 0.39
C MET A 101 1.26 -16.14 -0.37
N ASN A 102 2.36 -16.83 -0.01
CA ASN A 102 3.70 -16.61 -0.56
C ASN A 102 4.21 -15.17 -0.37
N ARG A 103 3.83 -14.54 0.75
CA ARG A 103 4.35 -13.22 1.14
C ARG A 103 5.68 -13.40 1.87
N ARG A 104 6.60 -12.46 1.65
CA ARG A 104 7.96 -12.50 2.21
C ARG A 104 8.07 -11.78 3.54
N ASP A 105 7.20 -10.81 3.76
CA ASP A 105 7.22 -9.97 4.96
C ASP A 105 6.54 -10.68 6.13
N SER A 106 7.12 -10.60 7.32
CA SER A 106 6.50 -11.03 8.56
C SER A 106 5.62 -9.92 9.15
N ARG A 107 4.76 -10.28 10.10
CA ARG A 107 4.00 -9.32 10.90
C ARG A 107 4.90 -8.28 11.55
N GLU A 108 6.02 -8.73 12.12
CA GLU A 108 6.97 -7.87 12.81
C GLU A 108 7.63 -6.84 11.87
N ASP A 109 7.89 -7.23 10.62
CA ASP A 109 8.43 -6.33 9.59
C ASP A 109 7.37 -5.29 9.19
N ILE A 110 6.14 -5.72 8.99
CA ILE A 110 4.99 -4.87 8.67
C ILE A 110 4.77 -3.85 9.80
N GLU A 111 4.66 -4.30 11.06
CA GLU A 111 4.45 -3.41 12.21
C GLU A 111 5.58 -2.40 12.36
N ARG A 112 6.82 -2.83 12.17
CA ARG A 112 8.00 -1.94 12.24
C ARG A 112 7.91 -0.84 11.18
N LEU A 113 7.56 -1.19 9.95
CA LEU A 113 7.40 -0.23 8.87
C LEU A 113 6.26 0.75 9.13
N LEU A 114 5.07 0.25 9.49
CA LEU A 114 3.90 1.09 9.73
C LEU A 114 4.12 2.05 10.92
N LYS A 115 4.78 1.59 11.99
CA LYS A 115 5.18 2.44 13.10
C LYS A 115 6.15 3.55 12.68
N LYS A 116 7.11 3.26 11.78
CA LYS A 116 8.00 4.30 11.23
C LYS A 116 7.22 5.34 10.44
N ILE A 117 6.29 4.91 9.58
CA ILE A 117 5.47 5.83 8.77
C ILE A 117 4.59 6.70 9.68
N ARG A 118 3.94 6.11 10.70
CA ARG A 118 3.09 6.86 11.64
C ARG A 118 3.86 7.84 12.52
N ASN A 119 5.15 7.56 12.80
CA ASN A 119 6.04 8.45 13.56
C ASN A 119 6.75 9.49 12.69
N ALA A 120 6.46 9.58 11.40
CA ALA A 120 7.03 10.58 10.52
C ALA A 120 6.62 12.01 10.97
N PRO A 121 7.46 13.04 10.72
CA PRO A 121 7.20 14.41 11.17
C PRO A 121 5.99 15.07 10.47
N THR A 122 5.50 14.48 9.40
CA THR A 122 4.27 14.90 8.72
C THR A 122 3.31 13.72 8.62
N HIS A 123 2.01 13.97 8.62
CA HIS A 123 1.02 12.92 8.39
C HIS A 123 1.20 12.30 7.00
N VAL A 124 1.30 10.98 6.97
CA VAL A 124 1.34 10.20 5.73
C VAL A 124 0.10 9.31 5.69
N THR A 125 -0.73 9.53 4.69
CA THR A 125 -1.93 8.72 4.45
C THR A 125 -1.52 7.28 4.14
N LEU A 126 -1.98 6.34 4.95
CA LEU A 126 -1.76 4.91 4.77
C LEU A 126 -2.98 4.24 4.13
N ARG A 127 -2.79 3.65 2.96
CA ARG A 127 -3.76 2.76 2.32
C ARG A 127 -3.26 1.34 2.33
N THR A 128 -4.18 0.40 2.55
CA THR A 128 -3.90 -1.04 2.42
C THR A 128 -5.02 -1.78 1.69
N SER A 129 -4.74 -3.01 1.31
CA SER A 129 -5.73 -3.97 0.83
C SER A 129 -5.57 -5.27 1.61
N ILE A 130 -6.70 -5.84 2.03
CA ILE A 130 -6.80 -7.06 2.84
C ILE A 130 -7.65 -8.09 2.10
N ILE A 131 -7.28 -9.35 2.21
CA ILE A 131 -8.08 -10.50 1.74
C ILE A 131 -8.53 -11.28 2.98
N VAL A 132 -9.84 -11.53 3.09
CA VAL A 132 -10.44 -12.36 4.13
C VAL A 132 -10.91 -13.68 3.56
N GLY A 133 -10.95 -14.73 4.38
CA GLY A 133 -11.41 -16.05 3.97
C GLY A 133 -10.43 -16.79 3.07
N PHE A 134 -9.12 -16.52 3.19
CA PHE A 134 -8.11 -17.34 2.54
C PHE A 134 -8.21 -18.79 3.05
N PRO A 135 -7.98 -19.84 2.20
CA PRO A 135 -8.07 -21.23 2.63
C PRO A 135 -7.32 -21.51 3.92
N GLY A 136 -8.01 -22.11 4.89
CA GLY A 136 -7.47 -22.41 6.22
C GLY A 136 -7.38 -21.25 7.21
N GLU A 137 -7.88 -20.05 6.86
CA GLU A 137 -7.96 -18.93 7.81
C GLU A 137 -8.95 -19.27 8.93
N THR A 138 -8.45 -19.26 10.19
CA THR A 138 -9.28 -19.53 11.39
C THR A 138 -9.93 -18.25 11.93
N ASP A 139 -10.87 -18.41 12.86
CA ASP A 139 -11.53 -17.28 13.52
C ASP A 139 -10.54 -16.49 14.40
N GLU A 140 -9.58 -17.17 15.04
CA GLU A 140 -8.54 -16.53 15.83
C GLU A 140 -7.62 -15.66 14.95
N GLN A 141 -7.25 -16.15 13.76
CA GLN A 141 -6.42 -15.40 12.81
C GLN A 141 -7.17 -14.20 12.23
N PHE A 142 -8.47 -14.34 11.97
CA PHE A 142 -9.32 -13.23 11.59
C PHE A 142 -9.48 -12.19 12.71
N GLN A 143 -9.67 -12.65 13.97
CA GLN A 143 -9.73 -11.74 15.11
C GLN A 143 -8.43 -10.97 15.31
N GLU A 144 -7.28 -11.64 15.15
CA GLU A 144 -5.95 -11.00 15.15
C GLU A 144 -5.83 -9.89 14.08
N LEU A 145 -6.38 -10.14 12.88
CA LEU A 145 -6.44 -9.14 11.82
C LEU A 145 -7.32 -7.93 12.19
N CYS A 146 -8.48 -8.18 12.81
CA CYS A 146 -9.38 -7.11 13.26
C CYS A 146 -8.72 -6.23 14.33
N GLU A 147 -8.01 -6.81 15.28
CA GLU A 147 -7.28 -6.08 16.32
C GLU A 147 -6.15 -5.24 15.72
N PHE A 148 -5.39 -5.81 14.80
CA PHE A 148 -4.33 -5.09 14.09
C PHE A 148 -4.88 -3.86 13.33
N VAL A 149 -5.99 -4.00 12.61
CA VAL A 149 -6.60 -2.88 11.88
C VAL A 149 -7.05 -1.76 12.84
N LYS A 150 -7.61 -2.11 14.00
CA LYS A 150 -8.00 -1.14 15.05
C LYS A 150 -6.79 -0.40 15.63
N ASP A 151 -5.67 -1.09 15.79
CA ASP A 151 -4.44 -0.52 16.37
C ASP A 151 -3.72 0.41 15.37
N ILE A 152 -3.62 0.02 14.11
CA ILE A 152 -2.90 0.79 13.09
C ILE A 152 -3.72 1.97 12.59
N LYS A 153 -5.05 1.86 12.57
CA LYS A 153 -5.99 2.89 12.09
C LYS A 153 -5.62 3.38 10.68
N PHE A 154 -5.72 2.48 9.69
CA PHE A 154 -5.48 2.86 8.30
C PHE A 154 -6.40 3.99 7.87
N ASP A 155 -5.89 4.95 7.11
CA ASP A 155 -6.69 6.04 6.57
C ASP A 155 -7.68 5.50 5.51
N ASN A 156 -7.21 4.55 4.69
CA ASN A 156 -8.02 3.88 3.69
C ASN A 156 -7.70 2.37 3.66
N MET A 157 -8.72 1.55 3.56
CA MET A 157 -8.55 0.10 3.41
C MET A 157 -9.59 -0.46 2.44
N GLY A 158 -9.12 -1.28 1.49
CA GLY A 158 -9.97 -2.14 0.69
C GLY A 158 -9.96 -3.56 1.28
N VAL A 159 -11.14 -4.15 1.47
CA VAL A 159 -11.28 -5.55 1.87
C VAL A 159 -11.82 -6.34 0.69
N PHE A 160 -11.31 -7.53 0.47
CA PHE A 160 -11.75 -8.45 -0.56
C PHE A 160 -11.97 -9.83 0.05
N THR A 161 -13.02 -10.53 -0.36
CA THR A 161 -13.17 -11.94 -0.09
C THR A 161 -12.23 -12.74 -1.00
N TYR A 162 -11.63 -13.81 -0.47
CA TYR A 162 -10.82 -14.70 -1.29
C TYR A 162 -11.69 -15.37 -2.36
N SER A 163 -11.28 -15.27 -3.63
CA SER A 163 -11.86 -15.97 -4.77
C SER A 163 -11.06 -17.24 -5.08
N GLN A 164 -11.75 -18.36 -5.17
CA GLN A 164 -11.12 -19.64 -5.54
C GLN A 164 -10.85 -19.68 -7.03
N GLU A 165 -9.57 -19.63 -7.42
CA GLU A 165 -9.16 -19.63 -8.83
C GLU A 165 -8.62 -21.01 -9.23
N GLU A 166 -9.14 -21.56 -10.33
CA GLU A 166 -8.68 -22.82 -10.89
C GLU A 166 -7.20 -22.75 -11.29
N GLY A 167 -6.45 -23.84 -11.04
CA GLY A 167 -5.03 -23.92 -11.37
C GLY A 167 -4.08 -23.24 -10.38
N THR A 168 -4.59 -22.61 -9.33
CA THR A 168 -3.76 -22.05 -8.25
C THR A 168 -3.58 -23.05 -7.09
N ILE A 169 -2.46 -22.94 -6.37
CA ILE A 169 -2.20 -23.77 -5.18
C ILE A 169 -3.28 -23.56 -4.12
N ALA A 170 -3.67 -22.31 -3.87
CA ALA A 170 -4.71 -21.98 -2.91
C ALA A 170 -6.09 -22.48 -3.36
N GLY A 171 -6.40 -22.39 -4.67
CA GLY A 171 -7.66 -22.89 -5.24
C GLY A 171 -7.83 -24.41 -5.16
N ALA A 172 -6.71 -25.16 -5.15
CA ALA A 172 -6.71 -26.62 -5.04
C ALA A 172 -6.81 -27.16 -3.60
N ARG A 173 -6.80 -26.29 -2.58
CA ARG A 173 -6.91 -26.69 -1.17
C ARG A 173 -8.31 -27.15 -0.84
N GLU A 174 -8.41 -28.13 0.08
CA GLU A 174 -9.69 -28.68 0.56
C GLU A 174 -10.32 -27.87 1.70
N ASP A 175 -9.51 -27.09 2.43
CA ASP A 175 -9.90 -26.27 3.57
C ASP A 175 -10.36 -24.87 3.17
N GLN A 176 -11.19 -24.81 2.13
CA GLN A 176 -11.84 -23.57 1.69
C GLN A 176 -12.76 -23.01 2.78
N VAL A 177 -12.69 -21.71 3.02
CA VAL A 177 -13.62 -21.04 3.96
C VAL A 177 -14.99 -20.91 3.28
N PRO A 178 -16.10 -21.24 3.97
CA PRO A 178 -17.45 -21.07 3.41
C PRO A 178 -17.74 -19.62 3.01
N GLU A 179 -18.54 -19.44 1.96
CA GLU A 179 -18.80 -18.09 1.41
C GLU A 179 -19.50 -17.17 2.43
N GLU A 180 -20.44 -17.73 3.21
CA GLU A 180 -21.13 -16.96 4.27
C GLU A 180 -20.14 -16.43 5.31
N VAL A 181 -19.09 -17.20 5.66
CA VAL A 181 -18.05 -16.78 6.60
C VAL A 181 -17.17 -15.70 6.00
N LYS A 182 -16.84 -15.81 4.71
CA LYS A 182 -16.08 -14.76 4.01
C LYS A 182 -16.84 -13.43 3.99
N GLU A 183 -18.14 -13.47 3.67
CA GLU A 183 -19.00 -12.29 3.66
C GLU A 183 -19.13 -11.67 5.06
N GLU A 184 -19.32 -12.48 6.10
CA GLU A 184 -19.36 -12.02 7.48
C GLU A 184 -18.05 -11.30 7.87
N ARG A 185 -16.88 -11.91 7.56
CA ARG A 185 -15.57 -11.32 7.81
C ARG A 185 -15.36 -10.03 7.04
N TYR A 186 -15.76 -9.99 5.78
CA TYR A 186 -15.74 -8.79 4.94
C TYR A 186 -16.54 -7.64 5.59
N HIS A 187 -17.80 -7.89 5.95
CA HIS A 187 -18.66 -6.86 6.55
C HIS A 187 -18.15 -6.40 7.91
N THR A 188 -17.63 -7.31 8.72
CA THR A 188 -17.04 -6.99 10.02
C THR A 188 -15.85 -6.05 9.85
N LEU A 189 -14.90 -6.39 8.97
CA LEU A 189 -13.69 -5.62 8.77
C LEU A 189 -13.98 -4.26 8.12
N MET A 190 -14.91 -4.21 7.15
CA MET A 190 -15.37 -2.96 6.53
C MET A 190 -16.07 -2.04 7.54
N SER A 191 -16.84 -2.60 8.49
CA SER A 191 -17.48 -1.80 9.56
C SER A 191 -16.44 -1.19 10.50
N ILE A 192 -15.39 -1.95 10.85
CA ILE A 192 -14.26 -1.44 11.64
C ILE A 192 -13.59 -0.28 10.90
N GLN A 193 -13.29 -0.46 9.61
CA GLN A 193 -12.64 0.58 8.83
C GLN A 193 -13.53 1.82 8.64
N ALA A 194 -14.84 1.66 8.47
CA ALA A 194 -15.76 2.78 8.36
C ALA A 194 -15.73 3.67 9.60
N ALA A 195 -15.71 3.06 10.80
CA ALA A 195 -15.60 3.79 12.06
C ALA A 195 -14.24 4.51 12.19
N ILE A 196 -13.14 3.88 11.78
CA ILE A 196 -11.81 4.50 11.77
C ILE A 196 -11.78 5.68 10.80
N SER A 197 -12.32 5.50 9.59
CA SER A 197 -12.35 6.58 8.58
C SER A 197 -13.20 7.76 9.04
N GLU A 198 -14.30 7.52 9.74
CA GLU A 198 -15.12 8.58 10.34
C GLU A 198 -14.35 9.36 11.42
N GLU A 199 -13.62 8.64 12.30
CA GLU A 199 -12.77 9.27 13.33
C GLU A 199 -11.68 10.13 12.67
N ASN A 200 -10.91 9.56 11.72
CA ASN A 200 -9.83 10.27 11.02
C ASN A 200 -10.36 11.51 10.26
N ASN A 201 -11.53 11.42 9.62
CA ASN A 201 -12.11 12.53 8.88
C ASN A 201 -12.59 13.67 9.82
N ARG A 202 -13.09 13.35 11.01
CA ARG A 202 -13.45 14.38 12.02
C ARG A 202 -12.24 15.20 12.44
N ASP A 203 -11.07 14.59 12.55
CA ASP A 203 -9.83 15.28 12.91
C ASP A 203 -9.38 16.28 11.82
N LEU A 204 -9.86 16.11 10.58
CA LEU A 204 -9.59 17.02 9.47
C LEU A 204 -10.60 18.17 9.36
N GLU A 205 -11.72 18.16 10.12
CA GLU A 205 -12.72 19.21 10.07
C GLU A 205 -12.13 20.56 10.51
N GLY A 206 -12.36 21.60 9.70
CA GLY A 206 -11.82 22.94 9.93
C GLY A 206 -10.37 23.13 9.47
N THR A 207 -9.71 22.14 8.92
CA THR A 207 -8.42 22.29 8.25
C THR A 207 -8.61 22.82 6.83
N VAL A 208 -7.55 23.40 6.26
CA VAL A 208 -7.49 23.84 4.86
C VAL A 208 -6.37 23.09 4.16
N ASP A 209 -6.66 22.50 3.03
CA ASP A 209 -5.69 21.76 2.24
C ASP A 209 -5.82 22.08 0.74
N TYR A 210 -4.83 21.70 -0.04
CA TYR A 210 -4.80 21.90 -1.48
C TYR A 210 -5.47 20.71 -2.18
N ALA A 211 -6.33 21.02 -3.15
CA ALA A 211 -6.95 20.03 -4.01
C ALA A 211 -6.66 20.33 -5.49
N MET A 212 -6.43 19.30 -6.28
CA MET A 212 -6.38 19.41 -7.72
C MET A 212 -7.80 19.26 -8.28
N VAL A 213 -8.22 20.20 -9.14
CA VAL A 213 -9.55 20.22 -9.75
C VAL A 213 -9.43 19.95 -11.24
#